data_9e0fe7b1567bf749f97921219311dc5b
#
_entry.id   9e0fe7b1567bf749f97921219311dc5b
#
_cell.length_a   1.000
_cell.length_b   1.000
_cell.length_c   1.000
_cell.angle_alpha   90.00
_cell.angle_beta   90.00
_cell.angle_gamma   90.00
#
_symmetry.space_group_name_H-M   'P 1'
#
loop_
_entity.id
_entity.type
_entity.pdbx_description
1 polymer ?
#
loop_
_entity_poly.entity_id
_entity_poly.type
_entity_poly.pdbx_seq_one_letter_code
_entity_poly.pdbx_strand_id
1 'polypeptide(L)'
;MSTQQHQPPSAQRDWRDHQRRQRNRRTLVTVGLSAAIVAIVVVVLFWATGGTSSSTSAASTTPGSAVPVNAPPQHQFLAQTPLVSIALPINANAVTAIVFRSIPDPAAIELIPTGPLHRYDEGASGSALPDLELDVGAPAGTVVYSPVDGQIIGVYDNIIQGQVQGYRVIIAPQGAPGVGLSVSHLVAHPGTPAPEVGQAVISGVTPLGQVIDLSGIETQNISQFSGDAGNHVAIELQRMANSS
;
A
#
# COMPACT_ATOMS: atom_id res chain seq x y z
N MET A 1 24.33 -24.88 44.63
CA MET A 1 22.86 -24.97 44.66
C MET A 1 22.33 -24.10 43.53
N SER A 2 22.00 -24.73 42.42
CA SER A 2 21.50 -24.02 41.20
C SER A 2 20.00 -24.23 41.11
N THR A 3 19.24 -23.15 41.19
CA THR A 3 17.77 -23.16 41.08
C THR A 3 17.40 -23.08 39.59
N GLN A 4 16.98 -24.18 39.00
CA GLN A 4 16.35 -24.19 37.66
C GLN A 4 14.93 -23.64 37.80
N GLN A 5 14.66 -22.51 37.14
CA GLN A 5 13.31 -22.00 36.93
C GLN A 5 12.62 -22.79 35.80
N HIS A 6 11.56 -23.50 36.19
CA HIS A 6 10.66 -24.19 35.25
C HIS A 6 9.74 -23.17 34.58
N GLN A 7 9.84 -23.01 33.25
CA GLN A 7 8.86 -22.28 32.46
C GLN A 7 7.66 -23.17 32.14
N PRO A 8 6.41 -22.68 32.25
CA PRO A 8 5.21 -23.48 31.99
C PRO A 8 4.99 -23.71 30.49
N PRO A 9 4.58 -24.92 30.05
CA PRO A 9 4.42 -25.33 28.67
C PRO A 9 3.10 -24.90 27.98
N SER A 10 2.36 -23.94 28.53
CA SER A 10 1.02 -23.58 28.07
C SER A 10 1.01 -22.61 26.85
N ALA A 11 1.98 -21.71 26.75
CA ALA A 11 1.97 -20.68 25.69
C ALA A 11 2.23 -21.21 24.27
N GLN A 12 2.93 -22.34 24.12
CA GLN A 12 3.24 -22.90 22.80
C GLN A 12 2.09 -23.73 22.19
N ARG A 13 1.12 -24.18 22.99
CA ARG A 13 -0.05 -24.95 22.49
C ARG A 13 -1.11 -24.06 21.89
N ASP A 14 -1.38 -22.91 22.49
CA ASP A 14 -2.44 -22.00 22.04
C ASP A 14 -2.17 -21.43 20.64
N TRP A 15 -0.90 -21.20 20.29
CA TRP A 15 -0.54 -20.65 18.98
C TRP A 15 -0.79 -21.62 17.82
N ARG A 16 -0.59 -22.94 18.06
CA ARG A 16 -0.84 -23.98 17.04
C ARG A 16 -2.33 -24.21 16.77
N ASP A 17 -3.17 -24.03 17.78
CA ASP A 17 -4.61 -24.23 17.65
C ASP A 17 -5.29 -23.05 16.93
N HIS A 18 -4.76 -21.82 17.05
CA HIS A 18 -5.22 -20.68 16.26
C HIS A 18 -4.92 -20.83 14.77
N GLN A 19 -3.76 -21.35 14.40
CA GLN A 19 -3.43 -21.61 12.99
C GLN A 19 -4.29 -22.72 12.36
N ARG A 20 -4.66 -23.76 13.11
CA ARG A 20 -5.55 -24.82 12.60
C ARG A 20 -6.97 -24.33 12.37
N ARG A 21 -7.49 -23.42 13.18
CA ARG A 21 -8.85 -22.87 13.01
C ARG A 21 -8.98 -21.95 11.79
N GLN A 22 -7.95 -21.22 11.42
CA GLN A 22 -7.95 -20.39 10.21
C GLN A 22 -7.85 -21.24 8.93
N ARG A 23 -7.15 -22.36 8.98
CA ARG A 23 -6.98 -23.24 7.82
C ARG A 23 -8.27 -23.97 7.44
N ASN A 24 -9.11 -24.34 8.41
CA ASN A 24 -10.38 -25.05 8.15
C ASN A 24 -11.53 -24.15 7.68
N ARG A 25 -11.44 -22.83 7.87
CA ARG A 25 -12.45 -21.90 7.33
C ARG A 25 -12.27 -21.62 5.84
N ARG A 26 -11.06 -21.77 5.30
CA ARG A 26 -10.78 -21.51 3.87
C ARG A 26 -11.19 -22.65 2.94
N THR A 27 -11.30 -23.89 3.45
CA THR A 27 -11.66 -25.07 2.65
C THR A 27 -13.19 -25.23 2.44
N LEU A 28 -14.03 -24.57 3.23
CA LEU A 28 -15.49 -24.68 3.10
C LEU A 28 -16.11 -23.65 2.14
N VAL A 29 -15.38 -22.59 1.77
CA VAL A 29 -15.88 -21.54 0.85
C VAL A 29 -15.66 -21.90 -0.62
N THR A 30 -14.71 -22.78 -0.93
CA THR A 30 -14.35 -23.13 -2.34
C THR A 30 -15.26 -24.18 -2.97
N VAL A 31 -16.08 -24.90 -2.23
CA VAL A 31 -16.97 -25.95 -2.78
C VAL A 31 -18.35 -25.42 -3.16
N GLY A 32 -18.76 -24.25 -2.64
CA GLY A 32 -20.08 -23.65 -2.90
C GLY A 32 -20.22 -22.83 -4.18
N LEU A 33 -19.09 -22.41 -4.80
CA LEU A 33 -19.14 -21.45 -5.92
C LEU A 33 -19.19 -22.08 -7.31
N SER A 34 -18.99 -23.38 -7.43
CA SER A 34 -18.93 -24.06 -8.74
C SER A 34 -20.31 -24.43 -9.33
N ALA A 35 -21.37 -24.39 -8.54
CA ALA A 35 -22.72 -24.78 -8.99
C ALA A 35 -23.54 -23.61 -9.56
N ALA A 36 -23.18 -22.36 -9.28
CA ALA A 36 -23.96 -21.18 -9.69
C ALA A 36 -23.60 -20.67 -11.11
N ILE A 37 -22.45 -21.02 -11.66
CA ILE A 37 -21.98 -20.49 -12.95
C ILE A 37 -22.62 -21.21 -14.14
N VAL A 38 -23.06 -22.47 -13.99
CA VAL A 38 -23.67 -23.25 -15.09
C VAL A 38 -25.10 -22.81 -15.39
N ALA A 39 -25.83 -22.22 -14.44
CA ALA A 39 -27.22 -21.79 -14.64
C ALA A 39 -27.38 -20.47 -15.41
N ILE A 40 -26.34 -19.61 -15.43
CA ILE A 40 -26.41 -18.28 -16.08
C ILE A 40 -26.13 -18.34 -17.59
N VAL A 41 -25.40 -19.34 -18.06
CA VAL A 41 -25.06 -19.47 -19.49
C VAL A 41 -26.22 -19.93 -20.37
N VAL A 42 -27.23 -20.62 -19.79
CA VAL A 42 -28.39 -21.14 -20.54
C VAL A 42 -29.47 -20.09 -20.79
N VAL A 43 -29.55 -19.03 -19.97
CA VAL A 43 -30.57 -17.98 -20.11
C VAL A 43 -30.22 -16.92 -21.15
N VAL A 44 -28.95 -16.74 -21.50
CA VAL A 44 -28.50 -15.68 -22.44
C VAL A 44 -28.69 -16.10 -23.91
N LEU A 45 -28.86 -17.38 -24.22
CA LEU A 45 -29.00 -17.88 -25.60
C LEU A 45 -30.41 -17.82 -26.21
N PHE A 46 -31.43 -17.42 -25.43
CA PHE A 46 -32.82 -17.47 -25.91
C PHE A 46 -33.41 -16.12 -26.34
N TRP A 47 -32.66 -15.02 -26.32
CA TRP A 47 -33.16 -13.67 -26.67
C TRP A 47 -32.50 -13.04 -27.92
N ALA A 48 -31.87 -13.82 -28.78
CA ALA A 48 -31.15 -13.29 -29.93
C ALA A 48 -31.89 -13.50 -31.27
N THR A 49 -33.21 -13.35 -31.30
CA THR A 49 -33.93 -13.23 -32.59
C THR A 49 -35.09 -12.28 -32.47
N GLY A 50 -34.96 -11.10 -33.05
CA GLY A 50 -36.08 -10.23 -33.43
C GLY A 50 -36.11 -8.84 -32.78
N GLY A 51 -35.78 -7.84 -33.54
CA GLY A 51 -36.13 -6.44 -33.24
C GLY A 51 -35.11 -5.41 -33.68
N THR A 52 -35.21 -4.89 -34.88
CA THR A 52 -34.56 -3.68 -35.30
C THR A 52 -35.04 -2.51 -34.48
N SER A 53 -34.22 -2.00 -33.59
CA SER A 53 -34.43 -0.73 -32.90
C SER A 53 -33.14 0.06 -32.88
N SER A 54 -33.22 1.27 -33.38
CA SER A 54 -32.15 2.26 -33.45
C SER A 54 -31.48 2.43 -32.06
N SER A 55 -30.30 1.87 -31.89
CA SER A 55 -29.53 2.02 -30.66
C SER A 55 -28.79 3.35 -30.72
N THR A 56 -29.30 4.31 -29.96
CA THR A 56 -28.48 5.41 -29.44
C THR A 56 -27.37 4.76 -28.62
N SER A 57 -26.14 4.77 -29.11
CA SER A 57 -24.95 4.31 -28.38
C SER A 57 -24.78 5.15 -27.13
N ALA A 58 -25.32 4.67 -26.02
CA ALA A 58 -24.80 5.06 -24.73
C ALA A 58 -23.37 4.49 -24.67
N ALA A 59 -22.37 5.36 -24.74
CA ALA A 59 -20.99 5.01 -24.49
C ALA A 59 -20.94 4.40 -23.07
N SER A 60 -20.82 3.07 -22.98
CA SER A 60 -20.39 2.40 -21.77
C SER A 60 -18.97 2.89 -21.48
N THR A 61 -18.85 3.89 -20.64
CA THR A 61 -17.56 4.21 -20.01
C THR A 61 -17.22 3.02 -19.14
N THR A 62 -16.49 2.04 -19.70
CA THR A 62 -15.66 1.15 -18.93
C THR A 62 -14.82 2.07 -18.04
N PRO A 63 -14.74 1.85 -16.69
CA PRO A 63 -13.81 2.60 -15.88
C PRO A 63 -12.44 2.44 -16.52
N GLY A 64 -11.94 3.50 -17.14
CA GLY A 64 -10.66 3.47 -17.85
C GLY A 64 -9.61 3.08 -16.81
N SER A 65 -8.87 1.99 -17.05
CA SER A 65 -7.70 1.68 -16.26
C SER A 65 -6.84 2.94 -16.23
N ALA A 66 -6.67 3.51 -15.04
CA ALA A 66 -5.85 4.71 -14.90
C ALA A 66 -4.46 4.41 -15.46
N VAL A 67 -3.90 5.35 -16.22
CA VAL A 67 -2.61 5.18 -16.91
C VAL A 67 -1.49 5.67 -15.98
N PRO A 68 -0.36 4.94 -15.88
CA PRO A 68 0.78 5.40 -15.12
C PRO A 68 1.26 6.77 -15.54
N VAL A 69 1.56 7.65 -14.58
CA VAL A 69 2.08 8.99 -14.86
C VAL A 69 3.54 9.06 -14.38
N ASN A 70 4.44 9.38 -15.32
CA ASN A 70 5.88 9.40 -15.06
C ASN A 70 6.43 10.82 -14.85
N ALA A 71 5.58 11.86 -14.95
CA ALA A 71 5.99 13.22 -14.65
C ALA A 71 6.24 13.42 -13.14
N PRO A 72 7.22 14.27 -12.75
CA PRO A 72 7.46 14.60 -11.36
C PRO A 72 6.20 15.14 -10.66
N PRO A 73 6.05 14.93 -9.35
CA PRO A 73 4.94 15.47 -8.59
C PRO A 73 5.03 17.00 -8.50
N GLN A 74 3.88 17.64 -8.33
CA GLN A 74 3.84 19.01 -7.86
C GLN A 74 4.19 19.05 -6.39
N HIS A 75 4.92 20.09 -5.95
CA HIS A 75 5.28 20.23 -4.56
C HIS A 75 4.03 20.50 -3.69
N GLN A 76 3.56 19.46 -3.01
CA GLN A 76 2.38 19.47 -2.17
C GLN A 76 2.60 18.54 -0.98
N PHE A 77 2.36 19.04 0.23
CA PHE A 77 2.45 18.21 1.43
C PHE A 77 1.16 17.43 1.67
N LEU A 78 1.29 16.18 2.11
CA LEU A 78 0.20 15.27 2.49
C LEU A 78 0.08 15.12 3.99
N ALA A 79 1.20 15.07 4.69
CA ALA A 79 1.28 14.88 6.12
C ALA A 79 2.45 15.66 6.72
N GLN A 80 2.39 15.85 8.02
CA GLN A 80 3.49 16.47 8.78
C GLN A 80 3.61 15.85 10.15
N THR A 81 4.80 16.00 10.72
CA THR A 81 5.10 15.79 12.14
C THR A 81 5.83 17.04 12.63
N PRO A 82 6.14 17.19 13.93
CA PRO A 82 6.98 18.30 14.39
C PRO A 82 8.37 18.39 13.74
N LEU A 83 8.87 17.30 13.14
CA LEU A 83 10.23 17.22 12.59
C LEU A 83 10.26 17.08 11.05
N VAL A 84 9.21 16.54 10.43
CA VAL A 84 9.21 16.15 9.02
C VAL A 84 7.91 16.57 8.36
N SER A 85 8.00 17.16 7.17
CA SER A 85 6.87 17.36 6.26
C SER A 85 6.99 16.37 5.09
N ILE A 86 5.94 15.62 4.83
CA ILE A 86 5.88 14.56 3.81
C ILE A 86 5.18 15.11 2.58
N ALA A 87 5.91 15.22 1.47
CA ALA A 87 5.38 15.66 0.20
C ALA A 87 4.72 14.50 -0.56
N LEU A 88 3.83 14.83 -1.49
CA LEU A 88 3.23 13.87 -2.42
C LEU A 88 4.34 13.19 -3.25
N PRO A 89 4.45 11.84 -3.19
CA PRO A 89 5.57 11.14 -3.84
C PRO A 89 5.33 10.86 -5.33
N ILE A 90 4.13 11.10 -5.84
CA ILE A 90 3.71 10.82 -7.23
C ILE A 90 3.06 12.05 -7.85
N ASN A 91 2.91 12.05 -9.16
CA ASN A 91 2.16 13.11 -9.85
C ASN A 91 0.69 13.13 -9.37
N ALA A 92 0.15 14.29 -9.05
CA ALA A 92 -1.21 14.43 -8.52
C ALA A 92 -2.30 13.87 -9.46
N ASN A 93 -2.06 13.87 -10.78
CA ASN A 93 -3.00 13.31 -11.76
C ASN A 93 -3.03 11.77 -11.75
N ALA A 94 -2.07 11.11 -11.10
CA ALA A 94 -2.03 9.67 -10.93
C ALA A 94 -2.66 9.20 -9.61
N VAL A 95 -2.97 10.11 -8.69
CA VAL A 95 -3.53 9.76 -7.37
C VAL A 95 -4.94 9.20 -7.54
N THR A 96 -5.16 7.96 -7.09
CA THR A 96 -6.47 7.30 -7.08
C THR A 96 -7.14 7.36 -5.72
N ALA A 97 -6.37 7.34 -4.63
CA ALA A 97 -6.83 7.54 -3.26
C ALA A 97 -5.68 7.98 -2.35
N ILE A 98 -6.00 8.61 -1.23
CA ILE A 98 -5.08 8.88 -0.12
C ILE A 98 -5.74 8.34 1.13
N VAL A 99 -5.08 7.40 1.81
CA VAL A 99 -5.64 6.73 2.99
C VAL A 99 -4.65 6.80 4.13
N PHE A 100 -5.11 7.26 5.30
CA PHE A 100 -4.36 7.21 6.54
C PHE A 100 -4.78 5.98 7.34
N ARG A 101 -3.82 5.27 7.91
CA ARG A 101 -4.06 4.00 8.61
C ARG A 101 -3.35 3.95 9.95
N SER A 102 -4.00 3.27 10.89
CA SER A 102 -3.37 2.86 12.13
C SER A 102 -2.73 1.49 11.96
N ILE A 103 -1.44 1.38 12.27
CA ILE A 103 -0.69 0.13 12.23
C ILE A 103 -0.16 -0.23 13.62
N PRO A 104 0.00 -1.53 13.96
CA PRO A 104 0.50 -1.96 15.26
C PRO A 104 2.04 -1.92 15.33
N ASP A 105 2.66 -0.77 15.01
CA ASP A 105 4.10 -0.57 15.14
C ASP A 105 4.41 0.44 16.25
N PRO A 106 5.03 0.02 17.38
CA PRO A 106 5.39 0.91 18.47
C PRO A 106 6.51 1.91 18.13
N ALA A 107 7.26 1.70 17.06
CA ALA A 107 8.28 2.63 16.57
C ALA A 107 7.70 3.70 15.65
N ALA A 108 6.50 3.50 15.11
CA ALA A 108 5.85 4.43 14.20
C ALA A 108 5.59 5.78 14.86
N ILE A 109 5.64 6.83 14.07
CA ILE A 109 5.41 8.22 14.48
C ILE A 109 4.10 8.68 13.84
N GLU A 110 3.21 9.25 14.65
CA GLU A 110 1.93 9.79 14.19
C GLU A 110 2.10 10.83 13.08
N LEU A 111 1.31 10.66 12.03
CA LEU A 111 1.24 11.53 10.86
C LEU A 111 0.03 12.45 11.00
N ILE A 112 0.26 13.76 10.97
CA ILE A 112 -0.81 14.75 10.99
C ILE A 112 -1.16 15.09 9.53
N PRO A 113 -2.34 14.71 9.03
CA PRO A 113 -2.74 14.98 7.66
C PRO A 113 -2.76 16.47 7.33
N THR A 114 -2.27 16.85 6.14
CA THR A 114 -2.23 18.23 5.66
C THR A 114 -2.63 18.33 4.19
N GLY A 115 -2.76 19.55 3.66
CA GLY A 115 -3.01 19.81 2.26
C GLY A 115 -4.47 19.66 1.84
N PRO A 116 -4.78 20.04 0.58
CA PRO A 116 -6.14 20.15 0.06
C PRO A 116 -6.67 18.85 -0.59
N LEU A 117 -5.84 17.83 -0.79
CA LEU A 117 -6.30 16.59 -1.43
C LEU A 117 -7.29 15.85 -0.54
N HIS A 118 -8.32 15.29 -1.18
CA HIS A 118 -9.28 14.45 -0.48
C HIS A 118 -8.59 13.19 0.05
N ARG A 119 -8.86 12.86 1.30
CA ARG A 119 -8.28 11.71 2.00
C ARG A 119 -9.35 10.90 2.70
N TYR A 120 -9.04 9.66 2.94
CA TYR A 120 -9.81 8.73 3.74
C TYR A 120 -9.01 8.36 4.99
N ASP A 121 -9.71 8.03 6.05
CA ASP A 121 -9.16 7.58 7.31
C ASP A 121 -9.76 6.19 7.60
N GLU A 122 -8.94 5.15 7.54
CA GLU A 122 -9.39 3.76 7.75
C GLU A 122 -9.74 3.48 9.22
N GLY A 123 -9.29 4.31 10.15
CA GLY A 123 -9.60 4.21 11.58
C GLY A 123 -10.84 4.98 12.04
N ALA A 124 -11.46 5.78 11.18
CA ALA A 124 -12.41 6.84 11.53
C ALA A 124 -13.77 6.41 12.10
N SER A 125 -14.05 5.13 12.24
CA SER A 125 -15.29 4.67 12.90
C SER A 125 -15.28 4.82 14.43
N GLY A 126 -14.63 5.90 14.96
CA GLY A 126 -14.61 6.22 16.39
C GLY A 126 -13.44 5.60 17.17
N SER A 127 -12.46 5.05 16.52
CA SER A 127 -11.20 4.63 17.11
C SER A 127 -10.28 5.83 17.22
N ALA A 128 -9.89 6.22 18.44
CA ALA A 128 -8.90 7.26 18.70
C ALA A 128 -7.45 6.75 18.50
N LEU A 129 -7.23 5.88 17.52
CA LEU A 129 -5.90 5.39 17.19
C LEU A 129 -5.20 6.40 16.27
N PRO A 130 -3.90 6.64 16.48
CA PRO A 130 -3.15 7.58 15.66
C PRO A 130 -2.97 7.04 14.23
N ASP A 131 -2.90 7.95 13.26
CA ASP A 131 -2.50 7.68 11.88
C ASP A 131 -0.99 7.46 11.84
N LEU A 132 -0.56 6.25 11.52
CA LEU A 132 0.85 5.84 11.57
C LEU A 132 1.41 5.48 10.19
N GLU A 133 0.54 5.24 9.21
CA GLU A 133 0.88 4.92 7.82
C GLU A 133 0.02 5.73 6.85
N LEU A 134 0.62 6.11 5.74
CA LEU A 134 -0.01 6.85 4.66
C LEU A 134 0.11 6.05 3.37
N ASP A 135 -1.02 5.59 2.84
CA ASP A 135 -1.11 4.95 1.53
C ASP A 135 -1.52 5.97 0.47
N VAL A 136 -0.73 6.05 -0.60
CA VAL A 136 -1.04 6.88 -1.78
C VAL A 136 -1.28 5.97 -2.97
N GLY A 137 -2.54 5.80 -3.32
CA GLY A 137 -3.00 4.97 -4.44
C GLY A 137 -2.61 5.55 -5.78
N ALA A 138 -2.12 4.68 -6.68
CA ALA A 138 -1.79 5.03 -8.05
C ALA A 138 -1.78 3.78 -8.95
N PRO A 139 -1.93 3.95 -10.28
CA PRO A 139 -1.73 2.84 -11.23
C PRO A 139 -0.34 2.23 -11.09
N ALA A 140 -0.25 0.91 -11.21
CA ALA A 140 1.03 0.21 -11.30
C ALA A 140 1.92 0.82 -12.39
N GLY A 141 3.22 0.92 -12.12
CA GLY A 141 4.19 1.55 -13.02
C GLY A 141 4.27 3.09 -12.93
N THR A 142 3.45 3.74 -12.09
CA THR A 142 3.60 5.18 -11.79
C THR A 142 4.92 5.43 -11.07
N VAL A 143 5.71 6.39 -11.53
CA VAL A 143 7.00 6.73 -10.91
C VAL A 143 6.79 7.35 -9.53
N VAL A 144 7.54 6.85 -8.56
CA VAL A 144 7.54 7.30 -7.17
C VAL A 144 8.81 8.08 -6.90
N TYR A 145 8.68 9.28 -6.38
CA TYR A 145 9.77 10.18 -6.01
C TYR A 145 9.93 10.24 -4.49
N SER A 146 11.11 10.67 -4.03
CA SER A 146 11.31 10.90 -2.61
C SER A 146 10.30 11.91 -2.05
N PRO A 147 9.58 11.60 -0.97
CA PRO A 147 8.65 12.55 -0.35
C PRO A 147 9.33 13.54 0.59
N VAL A 148 10.63 13.38 0.85
CA VAL A 148 11.44 14.22 1.74
C VAL A 148 12.83 14.46 1.16
N ASP A 149 13.49 15.53 1.59
CA ASP A 149 14.93 15.69 1.44
C ASP A 149 15.64 14.83 2.48
N GLY A 150 16.74 14.16 2.09
CA GLY A 150 17.47 13.31 3.03
C GLY A 150 18.53 12.43 2.40
N GLN A 151 18.82 11.32 3.06
CA GLN A 151 19.77 10.32 2.60
C GLN A 151 19.18 8.92 2.74
N ILE A 152 19.34 8.06 1.74
CA ILE A 152 18.97 6.66 1.83
C ILE A 152 19.88 5.95 2.82
N ILE A 153 19.30 5.33 3.84
CA ILE A 153 20.02 4.57 4.87
C ILE A 153 19.74 3.07 4.81
N GLY A 154 18.78 2.64 3.98
CA GLY A 154 18.48 1.24 3.78
C GLY A 154 17.67 1.00 2.52
N VAL A 155 17.90 -0.15 1.88
CA VAL A 155 17.09 -0.70 0.80
C VAL A 155 16.88 -2.17 1.14
N TYR A 156 15.62 -2.60 1.25
CA TYR A 156 15.27 -3.94 1.71
C TYR A 156 14.22 -4.56 0.80
N ASP A 157 14.22 -5.88 0.70
CA ASP A 157 13.14 -6.61 0.03
C ASP A 157 11.80 -6.31 0.70
N ASN A 158 10.77 -6.08 -0.11
CA ASN A 158 9.40 -6.02 0.34
C ASN A 158 8.79 -7.42 0.25
N ILE A 159 8.43 -8.02 1.39
CA ILE A 159 7.95 -9.39 1.46
C ILE A 159 6.44 -9.39 1.69
N ILE A 160 5.68 -9.86 0.70
CA ILE A 160 4.22 -10.01 0.77
C ILE A 160 3.90 -11.49 0.60
N GLN A 161 3.11 -12.06 1.50
CA GLN A 161 2.74 -13.48 1.50
C GLN A 161 3.96 -14.45 1.42
N GLY A 162 5.11 -14.04 2.00
CA GLY A 162 6.35 -14.83 2.03
C GLY A 162 7.14 -14.84 0.72
N GLN A 163 6.78 -13.99 -0.24
CA GLN A 163 7.50 -13.80 -1.50
C GLN A 163 8.07 -12.39 -1.56
N VAL A 164 9.22 -12.22 -2.20
CA VAL A 164 9.78 -10.91 -2.49
C VAL A 164 8.92 -10.25 -3.57
N GLN A 165 8.27 -9.16 -3.19
CA GLN A 165 7.42 -8.35 -4.06
C GLN A 165 7.96 -6.93 -4.10
N GLY A 166 9.03 -6.74 -4.89
CA GLY A 166 9.70 -5.45 -4.97
C GLY A 166 10.55 -5.11 -3.73
N TYR A 167 10.66 -3.83 -3.42
CA TYR A 167 11.51 -3.35 -2.31
C TYR A 167 10.89 -2.17 -1.57
N ARG A 168 11.51 -1.85 -0.44
CA ARG A 168 11.29 -0.62 0.34
C ARG A 168 12.59 0.14 0.54
N VAL A 169 12.49 1.44 0.59
CA VAL A 169 13.61 2.37 0.82
C VAL A 169 13.41 3.05 2.16
N ILE A 170 14.45 3.09 2.99
CA ILE A 170 14.46 3.86 4.23
C ILE A 170 15.31 5.11 4.01
N ILE A 171 14.74 6.27 4.27
CA ILE A 171 15.39 7.58 4.13
C ILE A 171 15.54 8.18 5.53
N ALA A 172 16.72 8.67 5.86
CA ALA A 172 16.93 9.57 7.00
C ALA A 172 16.58 11.00 6.54
N PRO A 173 15.46 11.58 7.00
CA PRO A 173 15.06 12.92 6.57
C PRO A 173 16.05 13.97 7.08
N GLN A 174 16.31 14.98 6.27
CA GLN A 174 17.17 16.09 6.64
C GLN A 174 16.57 16.87 7.83
N GLY A 175 17.38 17.12 8.85
CA GLY A 175 16.95 17.88 10.04
C GLY A 175 16.14 17.07 11.06
N ALA A 176 15.94 15.76 10.87
CA ALA A 176 15.20 14.88 11.78
C ALA A 176 16.07 13.71 12.30
N PRO A 177 17.04 13.97 13.17
CA PRO A 177 17.91 12.92 13.69
C PRO A 177 17.12 11.85 14.46
N GLY A 178 17.49 10.58 14.28
CA GLY A 178 16.82 9.45 14.92
C GLY A 178 15.46 9.10 14.33
N VAL A 179 15.15 9.63 13.15
CA VAL A 179 13.94 9.32 12.39
C VAL A 179 14.30 8.65 11.05
N GLY A 180 13.58 7.62 10.68
CA GLY A 180 13.61 6.99 9.37
C GLY A 180 12.25 7.06 8.70
N LEU A 181 12.22 7.41 7.42
CA LEU A 181 11.01 7.36 6.61
C LEU A 181 11.09 6.17 5.66
N SER A 182 10.14 5.25 5.78
CA SER A 182 9.98 4.08 4.91
C SER A 182 9.07 4.43 3.74
N VAL A 183 9.51 4.09 2.52
CA VAL A 183 8.69 4.13 1.30
C VAL A 183 8.69 2.72 0.72
N SER A 184 7.55 2.06 0.67
CA SER A 184 7.42 0.66 0.27
C SER A 184 6.52 0.46 -0.94
N HIS A 185 6.36 -0.80 -1.37
CA HIS A 185 5.62 -1.21 -2.57
C HIS A 185 6.24 -0.66 -3.87
N LEU A 186 7.57 -0.71 -3.94
CA LEU A 186 8.35 -0.22 -5.07
C LEU A 186 8.92 -1.36 -5.92
N VAL A 187 8.98 -1.13 -7.23
CA VAL A 187 9.81 -1.91 -8.17
C VAL A 187 10.73 -0.99 -8.94
N ALA A 188 11.79 -1.55 -9.54
CA ALA A 188 12.73 -0.76 -10.32
C ALA A 188 12.05 -0.05 -11.51
N HIS A 189 12.35 1.24 -11.67
CA HIS A 189 11.93 1.99 -12.83
C HIS A 189 12.90 1.76 -14.00
N PRO A 190 12.44 1.29 -15.18
CA PRO A 190 13.31 1.07 -16.33
C PRO A 190 14.09 2.33 -16.71
N GLY A 191 15.39 2.20 -16.87
CA GLY A 191 16.26 3.31 -17.26
C GLY A 191 16.68 4.25 -16.12
N THR A 192 16.24 3.99 -14.89
CA THR A 192 16.69 4.72 -13.69
C THR A 192 17.57 3.81 -12.84
N PRO A 193 18.72 4.28 -12.31
CA PRO A 193 19.50 3.51 -11.35
C PRO A 193 18.64 3.11 -10.13
N ALA A 194 18.89 1.90 -9.63
CA ALA A 194 18.26 1.48 -8.37
C ALA A 194 18.72 2.39 -7.21
N PRO A 195 17.85 2.65 -6.23
CA PRO A 195 18.25 3.40 -5.03
C PRO A 195 19.38 2.69 -4.29
N GLU A 196 20.37 3.47 -3.82
CA GLU A 196 21.54 2.94 -3.11
C GLU A 196 21.70 3.59 -1.74
N VAL A 197 22.17 2.81 -0.76
CA VAL A 197 22.50 3.32 0.58
C VAL A 197 23.61 4.38 0.48
N GLY A 198 23.41 5.51 1.14
CA GLY A 198 24.31 6.67 1.08
C GLY A 198 23.91 7.70 0.01
N GLN A 199 22.99 7.38 -0.89
CA GLN A 199 22.50 8.31 -1.90
C GLN A 199 21.70 9.46 -1.25
N ALA A 200 22.04 10.70 -1.61
CA ALA A 200 21.22 11.86 -1.26
C ALA A 200 19.97 11.90 -2.12
N VAL A 201 18.83 12.26 -1.52
CA VAL A 201 17.54 12.39 -2.20
C VAL A 201 16.94 13.76 -1.97
N ILE A 202 16.23 14.25 -2.98
CA ILE A 202 15.52 15.54 -2.99
C ILE A 202 14.04 15.27 -3.19
N SER A 203 13.22 15.86 -2.33
CA SER A 203 11.76 15.75 -2.34
C SER A 203 11.17 16.14 -3.70
N GLY A 204 10.33 15.27 -4.26
CA GLY A 204 9.68 15.49 -5.55
C GLY A 204 10.60 15.45 -6.78
N VAL A 205 11.92 15.21 -6.60
CA VAL A 205 12.91 15.24 -7.69
C VAL A 205 13.60 13.89 -7.88
N THR A 206 14.05 13.25 -6.80
CA THR A 206 14.77 11.98 -6.89
C THR A 206 13.81 10.81 -7.02
N PRO A 207 13.80 10.08 -8.15
CA PRO A 207 12.97 8.89 -8.29
C PRO A 207 13.51 7.77 -7.41
N LEU A 208 12.58 7.07 -6.74
CA LEU A 208 12.87 5.93 -5.89
C LEU A 208 12.49 4.60 -6.55
N GLY A 209 11.62 4.61 -7.56
CA GLY A 209 11.13 3.42 -8.25
C GLY A 209 9.77 3.68 -8.89
N GLN A 210 8.99 2.61 -9.05
CA GLN A 210 7.62 2.64 -9.54
C GLN A 210 6.69 1.89 -8.59
N VAL A 211 5.41 2.26 -8.57
CA VAL A 211 4.35 1.51 -7.88
C VAL A 211 4.28 0.10 -8.44
N ILE A 212 4.35 -0.89 -7.56
CA ILE A 212 4.22 -2.31 -7.92
C ILE A 212 2.78 -2.65 -8.30
N ASP A 213 2.59 -3.68 -9.14
CA ASP A 213 1.28 -4.30 -9.36
C ASP A 213 1.02 -5.38 -8.30
N LEU A 214 0.12 -5.09 -7.37
CA LEU A 214 -0.32 -5.99 -6.32
C LEU A 214 -1.64 -6.71 -6.63
N SER A 215 -2.30 -6.36 -7.73
CA SER A 215 -3.64 -6.84 -8.08
C SER A 215 -3.77 -8.36 -8.16
N GLY A 216 -2.70 -9.05 -8.59
CA GLY A 216 -2.63 -10.51 -8.66
C GLY A 216 -2.12 -11.19 -7.38
N ILE A 217 -1.73 -10.44 -6.35
CA ILE A 217 -1.08 -10.95 -5.15
C ILE A 217 -2.06 -11.02 -3.99
N GLU A 218 -2.71 -9.90 -3.68
CA GLU A 218 -3.72 -9.81 -2.64
C GLU A 218 -4.63 -8.60 -2.88
N THR A 219 -5.83 -8.66 -2.28
CA THR A 219 -6.72 -7.49 -2.28
C THR A 219 -6.19 -6.46 -1.31
N GLN A 220 -5.91 -5.27 -1.81
CA GLN A 220 -5.43 -4.15 -1.00
C GLN A 220 -6.59 -3.39 -0.37
N ASN A 221 -6.47 -2.99 0.90
CA ASN A 221 -7.54 -2.28 1.62
C ASN A 221 -7.88 -0.94 0.94
N ILE A 222 -6.88 -0.24 0.41
CA ILE A 222 -7.07 1.02 -0.31
C ILE A 222 -8.00 0.90 -1.54
N SER A 223 -8.19 -0.31 -2.09
CA SER A 223 -9.11 -0.56 -3.22
C SER A 223 -10.55 -0.16 -2.92
N GLN A 224 -10.94 -0.12 -1.64
CA GLN A 224 -12.27 0.33 -1.22
C GLN A 224 -12.49 1.83 -1.47
N PHE A 225 -11.41 2.60 -1.57
CA PHE A 225 -11.41 4.05 -1.72
C PHE A 225 -10.97 4.49 -3.12
N SER A 226 -10.11 3.72 -3.79
CA SER A 226 -9.52 4.07 -5.09
C SER A 226 -10.42 3.70 -6.28
N GLY A 227 -11.33 2.72 -6.10
CA GLY A 227 -12.17 2.21 -7.19
C GLY A 227 -11.40 1.41 -8.27
N ASP A 228 -10.16 1.03 -7.99
CA ASP A 228 -9.27 0.21 -8.82
C ASP A 228 -8.71 -1.00 -8.05
N ALA A 229 -7.62 -1.61 -8.51
CA ALA A 229 -6.99 -2.74 -7.85
C ALA A 229 -6.30 -2.39 -6.51
N GLY A 230 -6.20 -1.10 -6.16
CA GLY A 230 -5.60 -0.64 -4.92
C GLY A 230 -4.08 -0.66 -4.93
N ASN A 231 -3.43 -0.60 -6.09
CA ASN A 231 -1.99 -0.42 -6.15
C ASN A 231 -1.62 0.93 -5.53
N HIS A 232 -0.58 0.96 -4.71
CA HIS A 232 -0.22 2.14 -3.93
C HIS A 232 1.26 2.14 -3.54
N VAL A 233 1.74 3.28 -3.10
CA VAL A 233 2.95 3.42 -2.31
C VAL A 233 2.56 3.65 -0.85
N ALA A 234 3.18 2.92 0.09
CA ALA A 234 2.96 3.11 1.52
C ALA A 234 4.14 3.87 2.14
N ILE A 235 3.83 4.83 3.00
CA ILE A 235 4.79 5.71 3.67
C ILE A 235 4.57 5.60 5.17
N GLU A 236 5.66 5.31 5.89
CA GLU A 236 5.67 5.21 7.34
C GLU A 236 6.87 5.97 7.91
N LEU A 237 6.67 6.67 9.01
CA LEU A 237 7.72 7.35 9.75
C LEU A 237 8.02 6.60 11.05
N GLN A 238 9.28 6.24 11.28
CA GLN A 238 9.69 5.41 12.41
C GLN A 238 10.80 6.06 13.24
N ARG A 239 10.79 5.81 14.55
CA ARG A 239 11.95 6.08 15.40
C ARG A 239 13.02 5.04 15.13
N MET A 240 14.20 5.49 14.77
CA MET A 240 15.37 4.63 14.60
C MET A 240 15.99 4.34 15.97
N ALA A 241 16.34 3.08 16.22
CA ALA A 241 17.13 2.74 17.41
C ALA A 241 18.47 3.47 17.34
N ASN A 242 18.79 4.22 18.40
CA ASN A 242 20.11 4.84 18.50
C ASN A 242 21.17 3.72 18.51
N SER A 243 21.99 3.65 17.47
CA SER A 243 23.22 2.87 17.51
C SER A 243 24.18 3.59 18.45
N SER A 244 24.17 3.16 19.72
CA SER A 244 25.16 3.57 20.75
C SER A 244 26.49 2.90 20.50
#